data_93caa770db3477ee65e1d2fa10ee3efd
#
_entry.id   93caa770db3477ee65e1d2fa10ee3efd
#
_cell.length_a   1.000
_cell.length_b   1.000
_cell.length_c   1.000
_cell.angle_alpha   90.00
_cell.angle_beta   90.00
_cell.angle_gamma   90.00
#
_symmetry.space_group_name_H-M   'P 1'
#
loop_
_entity.id
_entity.type
_entity.pdbx_description
1 polymer ?
#
loop_
_entity_poly.entity_id
_entity_poly.type
_entity_poly.pdbx_seq_one_letter_code
_entity_poly.pdbx_strand_id
1 'polypeptide(L)'
;MSEVLVWSALGIAALTALLMAWRRLQLSLAKHPSLAGHARMARRVASWLPGYAHDEERFFDCDGAPAEVAERRKTAFHELARQLNERHPRSLEQTAAAREMLPDLQFTGAYRVPYPFSPIVRRHLRVGAFLESSDGVTVTDLDGRTFLDLTGSYGVNVFGYDFYKECMAEAVRRAGGLGPVLGNLHTCVVSNAAKLREISGLDEVTFHMSGTEAVMQAVRLARYHTRRPKVVRFCGAYHGWWDDVQPGPGNPLPPEHTYTLRDMDVRSLRVLRSRRDIACVLVNPLQALHPNRPAPGDSSLVDSSRRAGFDRAAYSAWLQELRDVCTERGIPLIFDEVFLGFRLGRGGAQEYFGVKADLVTYGKTLGGGFPVGVVCGRRDLMRRFREDRPADICFARGTFNAHPYVMTAMQVFLERLDSEPVRALYRGLDTLWNARAAGLNARLESEQLPVRVANLSTVWTILFTRPSRYNWVFQYYLRAEGLALSWVGSGRLIFSLNFTEEQFAGVSERFVRAARRMLEGGWWWEGAGLTDRGIRRAILRETFEKRRKDEGGRMK
;
A
#
# COMPACT_ATOMS: atom_id res chain seq x y z
N MET A 1 4.70 35.18 -52.70
CA MET A 1 5.50 34.96 -51.46
C MET A 1 4.62 34.79 -50.21
N SER A 2 3.53 35.50 -50.05
CA SER A 2 2.61 35.39 -48.88
C SER A 2 1.82 34.08 -48.78
N GLU A 3 1.27 33.56 -49.90
CA GLU A 3 0.48 32.33 -49.86
C GLU A 3 1.33 31.07 -49.51
N VAL A 4 2.52 30.98 -50.05
CA VAL A 4 3.42 29.85 -49.73
C VAL A 4 3.80 29.87 -48.22
N LEU A 5 4.01 31.02 -47.64
CA LEU A 5 4.27 31.16 -46.20
C LEU A 5 3.06 30.78 -45.35
N VAL A 6 1.84 31.15 -45.78
CA VAL A 6 0.59 30.78 -45.09
C VAL A 6 0.37 29.26 -45.15
N TRP A 7 0.51 28.62 -46.31
CA TRP A 7 0.39 27.17 -46.46
C TRP A 7 1.45 26.40 -45.69
N SER A 8 2.68 26.88 -45.67
CA SER A 8 3.76 26.30 -44.85
C SER A 8 3.48 26.39 -43.35
N ALA A 9 3.00 27.53 -42.86
CA ALA A 9 2.62 27.73 -41.48
C ALA A 9 1.43 26.82 -41.06
N LEU A 10 0.41 26.70 -41.92
CA LEU A 10 -0.72 25.78 -41.70
C LEU A 10 -0.26 24.31 -41.70
N GLY A 11 0.64 23.92 -42.59
CA GLY A 11 1.23 22.59 -42.61
C GLY A 11 2.02 22.25 -41.32
N ILE A 12 2.82 23.20 -40.83
CA ILE A 12 3.56 23.04 -39.55
C ILE A 12 2.59 22.96 -38.37
N ALA A 13 1.55 23.78 -38.34
CA ALA A 13 0.53 23.75 -37.29
C ALA A 13 -0.24 22.43 -37.30
N ALA A 14 -0.64 21.93 -38.46
CA ALA A 14 -1.33 20.64 -38.61
C ALA A 14 -0.42 19.47 -38.17
N LEU A 15 0.84 19.45 -38.60
CA LEU A 15 1.80 18.43 -38.18
C LEU A 15 2.03 18.47 -36.66
N THR A 16 2.14 19.66 -36.09
CA THR A 16 2.30 19.85 -34.64
C THR A 16 1.06 19.34 -33.89
N ALA A 17 -0.14 19.64 -34.38
CA ALA A 17 -1.39 19.15 -33.79
C ALA A 17 -1.48 17.61 -33.86
N LEU A 18 -1.12 17.01 -35.00
CA LEU A 18 -1.08 15.55 -35.16
C LEU A 18 -0.06 14.89 -34.22
N LEU A 19 1.13 15.46 -34.06
CA LEU A 19 2.14 14.98 -33.13
C LEU A 19 1.66 15.09 -31.68
N MET A 20 0.99 16.18 -31.31
CA MET A 20 0.41 16.33 -29.97
C MET A 20 -0.72 15.31 -29.73
N ALA A 21 -1.60 15.12 -30.70
CA ALA A 21 -2.68 14.12 -30.62
C ALA A 21 -2.11 12.71 -30.49
N TRP A 22 -1.12 12.36 -31.29
CA TRP A 22 -0.41 11.08 -31.21
C TRP A 22 0.24 10.86 -29.84
N ARG A 23 0.95 11.84 -29.32
CA ARG A 23 1.55 11.78 -27.98
C ARG A 23 0.52 11.61 -26.86
N ARG A 24 -0.66 12.27 -26.98
CA ARG A 24 -1.77 12.09 -26.04
C ARG A 24 -2.35 10.69 -26.12
N LEU A 25 -2.50 10.16 -27.33
CA LEU A 25 -2.99 8.78 -27.56
C LEU A 25 -2.03 7.76 -26.94
N GLN A 26 -0.72 7.87 -27.22
CA GLN A 26 0.28 6.99 -26.60
C GLN A 26 0.21 7.00 -25.08
N LEU A 27 0.13 8.19 -24.47
CA LEU A 27 0.00 8.32 -23.02
C LEU A 27 -1.31 7.68 -22.51
N SER A 28 -2.42 7.86 -23.23
CA SER A 28 -3.70 7.27 -22.84
C SER A 28 -3.67 5.74 -22.90
N LEU A 29 -3.05 5.18 -23.93
CA LEU A 29 -2.90 3.73 -24.11
C LEU A 29 -1.95 3.08 -23.10
N ALA A 30 -1.00 3.84 -22.55
CA ALA A 30 -0.08 3.38 -21.51
C ALA A 30 -0.68 3.45 -20.10
N LYS A 31 -1.85 4.08 -19.94
CA LYS A 31 -2.55 4.11 -18.64
C LYS A 31 -3.35 2.83 -18.41
N HIS A 32 -3.60 2.50 -17.16
CA HIS A 32 -4.53 1.42 -16.83
C HIS A 32 -5.95 1.77 -17.34
N PRO A 33 -6.70 0.82 -17.96
CA PRO A 33 -8.01 1.10 -18.57
C PRO A 33 -9.10 1.44 -17.54
N SER A 34 -8.92 1.11 -16.26
CA SER A 34 -9.85 1.47 -15.20
C SER A 34 -9.66 2.91 -14.73
N LEU A 35 -10.59 3.41 -13.93
CA LEU A 35 -10.52 4.73 -13.30
C LEU A 35 -9.22 4.96 -12.52
N ALA A 36 -8.59 3.91 -11.99
CA ALA A 36 -7.31 4.02 -11.28
C ALA A 36 -6.17 4.59 -12.16
N GLY A 37 -6.21 4.39 -13.48
CA GLY A 37 -5.29 5.02 -14.44
C GLY A 37 -5.67 6.44 -14.84
N HIS A 38 -6.89 6.90 -14.54
CA HIS A 38 -7.47 8.15 -15.01
C HIS A 38 -7.90 9.05 -13.85
N ALA A 39 -6.95 9.52 -13.07
CA ALA A 39 -7.16 10.22 -11.81
C ALA A 39 -8.15 11.42 -11.88
N ARG A 40 -8.10 12.23 -12.95
CA ARG A 40 -9.06 13.34 -13.13
C ARG A 40 -10.49 12.84 -13.31
N MET A 41 -10.69 11.77 -14.08
CA MET A 41 -11.99 11.15 -14.28
C MET A 41 -12.47 10.47 -13.00
N ALA A 42 -11.59 9.75 -12.31
CA ALA A 42 -11.90 9.10 -11.04
C ALA A 42 -12.41 10.10 -9.99
N ARG A 43 -11.76 11.26 -9.84
CA ARG A 43 -12.21 12.33 -8.94
C ARG A 43 -13.59 12.87 -9.34
N ARG A 44 -13.79 13.14 -10.63
CA ARG A 44 -15.08 13.63 -11.14
C ARG A 44 -16.19 12.60 -10.90
N VAL A 45 -15.93 11.33 -11.16
CA VAL A 45 -16.89 10.25 -10.87
C VAL A 45 -17.17 10.19 -9.36
N ALA A 46 -16.14 10.23 -8.52
CA ALA A 46 -16.31 10.19 -7.07
C ALA A 46 -17.19 11.35 -6.54
N SER A 47 -17.05 12.56 -7.11
CA SER A 47 -17.88 13.71 -6.71
C SER A 47 -19.34 13.63 -7.18
N TRP A 48 -19.67 12.73 -8.10
CA TRP A 48 -21.02 12.55 -8.63
C TRP A 48 -21.77 11.36 -8.04
N LEU A 49 -21.06 10.46 -7.36
CA LEU A 49 -21.66 9.27 -6.76
C LEU A 49 -22.46 9.66 -5.51
N PRO A 50 -23.78 9.44 -5.46
CA PRO A 50 -24.57 9.69 -4.27
C PRO A 50 -24.26 8.63 -3.21
N GLY A 51 -24.29 9.01 -1.94
CA GLY A 51 -24.29 8.05 -0.84
C GLY A 51 -25.63 7.34 -0.75
N TYR A 52 -25.60 6.02 -0.51
CA TYR A 52 -26.78 5.26 -0.12
C TYR A 52 -26.38 4.17 0.87
N ALA A 53 -27.34 3.66 1.62
CA ALA A 53 -27.17 2.57 2.56
C ALA A 53 -28.23 1.52 2.31
N HIS A 54 -27.89 0.27 2.55
CA HIS A 54 -28.86 -0.81 2.63
C HIS A 54 -29.62 -0.70 3.96
N ASP A 55 -30.93 -0.97 3.92
CA ASP A 55 -31.71 -1.27 5.12
C ASP A 55 -31.40 -2.68 5.64
N GLU A 56 -31.99 -3.07 6.75
CA GLU A 56 -31.72 -4.36 7.39
C GLU A 56 -32.13 -5.56 6.54
N GLU A 57 -33.15 -5.44 5.72
CA GLU A 57 -33.61 -6.52 4.83
C GLU A 57 -32.62 -6.64 3.66
N ARG A 58 -32.37 -5.54 2.95
CA ARG A 58 -31.49 -5.50 1.79
C ARG A 58 -30.02 -5.81 2.13
N PHE A 59 -29.63 -5.62 3.38
CA PHE A 59 -28.28 -5.94 3.83
C PHE A 59 -27.92 -7.41 3.64
N PHE A 60 -28.88 -8.34 3.81
CA PHE A 60 -28.62 -9.79 3.75
C PHE A 60 -28.95 -10.42 2.39
N ASP A 61 -29.71 -9.73 1.52
CA ASP A 61 -30.17 -10.26 0.22
C ASP A 61 -29.76 -9.44 -1.00
N CYS A 62 -28.86 -8.47 -0.83
CA CYS A 62 -28.49 -7.53 -1.91
C CYS A 62 -27.92 -8.19 -3.18
N ASP A 63 -27.56 -9.47 -3.14
CA ASP A 63 -27.12 -10.30 -4.26
C ASP A 63 -28.23 -11.15 -4.87
N GLY A 64 -29.47 -11.01 -4.37
CA GLY A 64 -30.63 -11.78 -4.83
C GLY A 64 -30.69 -13.19 -4.28
N ALA A 65 -30.07 -13.44 -3.13
CA ALA A 65 -30.13 -14.73 -2.45
C ALA A 65 -31.58 -15.07 -1.99
N PRO A 66 -31.96 -16.37 -1.96
CA PRO A 66 -33.23 -16.81 -1.40
C PRO A 66 -33.38 -16.43 0.07
N ALA A 67 -34.63 -16.30 0.55
CA ALA A 67 -34.94 -15.93 1.93
C ALA A 67 -34.26 -16.84 2.97
N GLU A 68 -34.14 -18.13 2.71
CA GLU A 68 -33.45 -19.08 3.59
C GLU A 68 -31.97 -18.73 3.74
N VAL A 69 -31.28 -18.33 2.66
CA VAL A 69 -29.87 -17.90 2.71
C VAL A 69 -29.74 -16.57 3.44
N ALA A 70 -30.66 -15.63 3.20
CA ALA A 70 -30.69 -14.34 3.89
C ALA A 70 -30.86 -14.52 5.40
N GLU A 71 -31.74 -15.40 5.85
CA GLU A 71 -31.95 -15.69 7.27
C GLU A 71 -30.74 -16.39 7.92
N ARG A 72 -30.11 -17.31 7.20
CA ARG A 72 -28.86 -17.93 7.65
C ARG A 72 -27.75 -16.89 7.81
N ARG A 73 -27.61 -15.94 6.88
CA ARG A 73 -26.67 -14.82 6.98
C ARG A 73 -26.97 -13.94 8.19
N LYS A 74 -28.24 -13.64 8.44
CA LYS A 74 -28.68 -12.84 9.57
C LYS A 74 -28.30 -13.50 10.90
N THR A 75 -28.55 -14.79 11.04
CA THR A 75 -28.18 -15.57 12.22
C THR A 75 -26.66 -15.55 12.42
N ALA A 76 -25.88 -15.86 11.38
CA ALA A 76 -24.41 -15.86 11.43
C ALA A 76 -23.83 -14.46 11.72
N PHE A 77 -24.49 -13.39 11.22
CA PHE A 77 -24.10 -12.00 11.49
C PHE A 77 -24.27 -11.63 12.96
N HIS A 78 -25.41 -11.96 13.55
CA HIS A 78 -25.68 -11.67 14.97
C HIS A 78 -24.77 -12.46 15.90
N GLU A 79 -24.48 -13.72 15.57
CA GLU A 79 -23.52 -14.53 16.33
C GLU A 79 -22.12 -13.92 16.27
N LEU A 80 -21.65 -13.54 15.07
CA LEU A 80 -20.37 -12.88 14.87
C LEU A 80 -20.30 -11.54 15.61
N ALA A 81 -21.37 -10.74 15.55
CA ALA A 81 -21.49 -9.47 16.26
C ALA A 81 -21.40 -9.66 17.78
N ARG A 82 -22.14 -10.64 18.32
CA ARG A 82 -22.08 -11.00 19.74
C ARG A 82 -20.65 -11.39 20.14
N GLN A 83 -20.02 -12.29 19.39
CA GLN A 83 -18.65 -12.72 19.67
C GLN A 83 -17.65 -11.56 19.70
N LEU A 84 -17.72 -10.62 18.74
CA LEU A 84 -16.83 -9.47 18.67
C LEU A 84 -17.09 -8.46 19.79
N ASN A 85 -18.34 -8.22 20.15
CA ASN A 85 -18.73 -7.21 21.13
C ASN A 85 -18.50 -7.66 22.57
N GLU A 86 -18.81 -8.91 22.89
CA GLU A 86 -18.69 -9.45 24.25
C GLU A 86 -17.24 -9.74 24.66
N ARG A 87 -16.36 -10.02 23.69
CA ARG A 87 -14.97 -10.36 23.98
C ARG A 87 -14.06 -9.16 24.21
N HIS A 88 -14.46 -7.95 23.79
CA HIS A 88 -13.60 -6.77 23.75
C HIS A 88 -14.26 -5.50 24.34
N PRO A 89 -14.98 -5.58 25.48
CA PRO A 89 -15.79 -4.46 25.99
C PRO A 89 -14.96 -3.20 26.28
N ARG A 90 -13.82 -3.32 26.96
CA ARG A 90 -12.96 -2.18 27.31
C ARG A 90 -12.34 -1.53 26.07
N SER A 91 -11.84 -2.36 25.15
CA SER A 91 -11.27 -1.88 23.88
C SER A 91 -12.30 -1.17 23.03
N LEU A 92 -13.55 -1.64 23.01
CA LEU A 92 -14.65 -1.02 22.28
C LEU A 92 -15.15 0.27 22.91
N GLU A 93 -15.22 0.35 24.23
CA GLU A 93 -15.56 1.57 24.99
C GLU A 93 -14.54 2.68 24.70
N GLN A 94 -13.25 2.40 24.86
CA GLN A 94 -12.19 3.35 24.56
C GLN A 94 -12.19 3.78 23.09
N THR A 95 -12.46 2.84 22.18
CA THR A 95 -12.56 3.16 20.74
C THR A 95 -13.75 4.07 20.45
N ALA A 96 -14.87 3.88 21.13
CA ALA A 96 -16.05 4.73 20.97
C ALA A 96 -15.75 6.16 21.49
N ALA A 97 -15.20 6.29 22.67
CA ALA A 97 -14.81 7.59 23.25
C ALA A 97 -13.78 8.32 22.36
N ALA A 98 -12.76 7.61 21.87
CA ALA A 98 -11.76 8.22 20.98
C ALA A 98 -12.35 8.64 19.63
N ARG A 99 -13.35 7.92 19.11
CA ARG A 99 -13.99 8.24 17.83
C ARG A 99 -14.71 9.58 17.84
N GLU A 100 -15.21 10.02 18.98
CA GLU A 100 -15.84 11.34 19.11
C GLU A 100 -14.84 12.49 18.85
N MET A 101 -13.55 12.24 19.09
CA MET A 101 -12.48 13.24 19.03
C MET A 101 -11.50 13.06 17.87
N LEU A 102 -11.40 11.84 17.31
CA LEU A 102 -10.39 11.49 16.31
C LEU A 102 -11.02 11.22 14.92
N PRO A 103 -10.94 12.19 13.98
CA PRO A 103 -11.43 12.02 12.61
C PRO A 103 -10.85 10.79 11.89
N ASP A 104 -9.61 10.38 12.21
CA ASP A 104 -8.99 9.18 11.65
C ASP A 104 -9.76 7.90 11.99
N LEU A 105 -10.27 7.77 13.21
CA LEU A 105 -11.10 6.64 13.62
C LEU A 105 -12.50 6.70 13.00
N GLN A 106 -13.05 7.91 12.78
CA GLN A 106 -14.31 8.10 12.07
C GLN A 106 -14.16 7.65 10.61
N PHE A 107 -13.11 8.12 9.93
CA PHE A 107 -12.78 7.74 8.56
C PHE A 107 -12.56 6.23 8.44
N THR A 108 -11.73 5.66 9.29
CA THR A 108 -11.44 4.22 9.33
C THR A 108 -12.72 3.40 9.49
N GLY A 109 -13.60 3.79 10.40
CA GLY A 109 -14.89 3.13 10.62
C GLY A 109 -15.82 3.22 9.41
N ALA A 110 -15.83 4.36 8.71
CA ALA A 110 -16.70 4.58 7.55
C ALA A 110 -16.27 3.77 6.32
N TYR A 111 -14.95 3.61 6.12
CA TYR A 111 -14.38 3.02 4.90
C TYR A 111 -13.79 1.61 5.10
N ARG A 112 -14.04 0.96 6.23
CA ARG A 112 -13.59 -0.42 6.47
C ARG A 112 -14.29 -1.44 5.57
N VAL A 113 -15.50 -1.12 5.13
CA VAL A 113 -16.32 -1.95 4.24
C VAL A 113 -16.93 -1.09 3.14
N PRO A 114 -17.49 -1.68 2.06
CA PRO A 114 -18.19 -0.91 1.04
C PRO A 114 -19.29 -0.05 1.66
N TYR A 115 -19.36 1.23 1.24
CA TYR A 115 -20.18 2.25 1.91
C TYR A 115 -21.67 1.89 2.08
N PRO A 116 -22.35 1.12 1.20
CA PRO A 116 -23.76 0.76 1.43
C PRO A 116 -23.98 -0.11 2.67
N PHE A 117 -22.98 -0.88 3.08
CA PHE A 117 -23.02 -1.76 4.25
C PHE A 117 -22.55 -1.07 5.53
N SER A 118 -21.80 0.02 5.39
CA SER A 118 -21.06 0.66 6.50
C SER A 118 -21.93 1.05 7.70
N PRO A 119 -23.16 1.61 7.57
CA PRO A 119 -23.97 2.00 8.73
C PRO A 119 -24.34 0.83 9.63
N ILE A 120 -24.78 -0.30 9.06
CA ILE A 120 -25.14 -1.51 9.82
C ILE A 120 -23.88 -2.15 10.42
N VAL A 121 -22.80 -2.27 9.64
CA VAL A 121 -21.54 -2.83 10.11
C VAL A 121 -20.97 -2.04 11.29
N ARG A 122 -20.96 -0.72 11.23
CA ARG A 122 -20.46 0.12 12.34
C ARG A 122 -21.27 -0.01 13.63
N ARG A 123 -22.55 -0.33 13.50
CA ARG A 123 -23.44 -0.55 14.65
C ARG A 123 -23.20 -1.91 15.31
N HIS A 124 -22.99 -2.95 14.52
CA HIS A 124 -23.00 -4.34 14.98
C HIS A 124 -21.61 -5.00 15.03
N LEU A 125 -20.79 -4.90 13.96
CA LEU A 125 -19.47 -5.51 13.89
C LEU A 125 -18.38 -4.51 14.32
N ARG A 126 -18.39 -4.18 15.61
CA ARG A 126 -17.44 -3.21 16.17
C ARG A 126 -16.04 -3.81 16.28
N VAL A 127 -15.02 -3.02 16.03
CA VAL A 127 -13.60 -3.40 16.10
C VAL A 127 -12.88 -2.42 17.01
N GLY A 128 -12.22 -2.94 18.05
CA GLY A 128 -11.36 -2.16 18.94
C GLY A 128 -10.13 -1.64 18.21
N ALA A 129 -9.67 -0.44 18.61
CA ALA A 129 -8.49 0.22 18.04
C ALA A 129 -7.32 0.30 19.04
N PHE A 130 -7.50 -0.17 20.27
CA PHE A 130 -6.51 -0.04 21.34
C PHE A 130 -5.84 -1.37 21.65
N LEU A 131 -4.53 -1.32 21.84
CA LEU A 131 -3.68 -2.42 22.26
C LEU A 131 -2.94 -2.00 23.52
N GLU A 132 -2.68 -2.93 24.43
CA GLU A 132 -1.96 -2.73 25.67
C GLU A 132 -0.51 -3.21 25.58
N SER A 133 -0.28 -4.33 24.88
CA SER A 133 1.05 -4.91 24.78
C SER A 133 1.29 -5.65 23.46
N SER A 134 2.54 -6.01 23.24
CA SER A 134 2.96 -6.86 22.13
C SER A 134 4.05 -7.82 22.60
N ASP A 135 4.19 -8.98 21.95
CA ASP A 135 5.23 -9.95 22.25
C ASP A 135 5.52 -10.80 21.00
N GLY A 136 6.78 -10.89 20.59
CA GLY A 136 7.18 -11.66 19.41
C GLY A 136 6.38 -11.29 18.16
N VAL A 137 5.39 -12.12 17.80
CA VAL A 137 4.48 -11.94 16.66
C VAL A 137 3.04 -11.69 17.07
N THR A 138 2.80 -11.36 18.33
CA THR A 138 1.47 -11.17 18.92
C THR A 138 1.24 -9.76 19.42
N VAL A 139 -0.03 -9.39 19.50
CA VAL A 139 -0.50 -8.16 20.14
C VAL A 139 -1.65 -8.47 21.06
N THR A 140 -1.75 -7.76 22.19
CA THR A 140 -2.80 -7.95 23.21
C THR A 140 -3.59 -6.67 23.37
N ASP A 141 -4.93 -6.78 23.37
CA ASP A 141 -5.82 -5.63 23.58
C ASP A 141 -6.06 -5.32 25.06
N LEU A 142 -6.86 -4.28 25.34
CA LEU A 142 -7.18 -3.85 26.70
C LEU A 142 -7.99 -4.87 27.52
N ASP A 143 -8.55 -5.86 26.86
CA ASP A 143 -9.34 -6.94 27.45
C ASP A 143 -8.51 -8.21 27.70
N GLY A 144 -7.17 -8.13 27.49
CA GLY A 144 -6.24 -9.24 27.66
C GLY A 144 -6.33 -10.30 26.55
N ARG A 145 -6.96 -9.99 25.42
CA ARG A 145 -7.07 -10.91 24.28
C ARG A 145 -5.86 -10.77 23.38
N THR A 146 -5.22 -11.90 23.12
CA THR A 146 -4.02 -11.99 22.29
C THR A 146 -4.38 -12.39 20.86
N PHE A 147 -3.79 -11.68 19.90
CA PHE A 147 -3.95 -11.89 18.46
C PHE A 147 -2.59 -12.17 17.82
N LEU A 148 -2.55 -13.07 16.84
CA LEU A 148 -1.40 -13.16 15.92
C LEU A 148 -1.41 -11.95 14.99
N ASP A 149 -0.31 -11.21 14.95
CA ASP A 149 -0.22 -9.96 14.18
C ASP A 149 0.03 -10.22 12.69
N LEU A 150 -0.98 -9.96 11.87
CA LEU A 150 -0.90 -9.97 10.41
C LEU A 150 -0.92 -8.55 9.83
N THR A 151 -0.69 -7.52 10.65
CA THR A 151 -0.58 -6.13 10.20
C THR A 151 0.86 -5.76 9.86
N GLY A 152 1.83 -6.45 10.50
CA GLY A 152 3.24 -6.10 10.46
C GLY A 152 3.49 -4.64 10.82
N SER A 153 2.63 -4.02 11.65
CA SER A 153 2.65 -2.57 11.94
C SER A 153 2.86 -1.74 10.68
N TYR A 154 2.07 -2.03 9.64
CA TYR A 154 2.17 -1.39 8.30
C TYR A 154 3.54 -1.51 7.63
N GLY A 155 4.28 -2.57 7.94
CA GLY A 155 5.59 -2.86 7.38
C GLY A 155 6.77 -2.42 8.24
N VAL A 156 6.52 -1.84 9.42
CA VAL A 156 7.58 -1.52 10.40
C VAL A 156 8.12 -2.80 11.03
N ASN A 157 7.21 -3.69 11.46
CA ASN A 157 7.58 -4.95 12.10
C ASN A 157 8.04 -5.99 11.06
N VAL A 158 9.35 -6.14 10.90
CA VAL A 158 10.00 -7.14 10.04
C VAL A 158 10.57 -8.29 10.86
N PHE A 159 11.10 -8.01 12.07
CA PHE A 159 11.88 -8.97 12.86
C PHE A 159 11.21 -9.40 14.17
N GLY A 160 9.95 -9.04 14.38
CA GLY A 160 9.22 -9.25 15.64
C GLY A 160 9.29 -8.05 16.57
N TYR A 161 8.28 -7.89 17.43
CA TYR A 161 8.14 -6.69 18.28
C TYR A 161 9.31 -6.50 19.24
N ASP A 162 9.84 -7.58 19.82
CA ASP A 162 10.89 -7.51 20.83
C ASP A 162 12.20 -6.98 20.27
N PHE A 163 12.50 -7.31 19.00
CA PHE A 163 13.64 -6.73 18.29
C PHE A 163 13.61 -5.19 18.32
N TYR A 164 12.43 -4.60 18.07
CA TYR A 164 12.28 -3.12 18.07
C TYR A 164 12.25 -2.54 19.46
N LYS A 165 11.63 -3.20 20.44
CA LYS A 165 11.69 -2.77 21.87
C LYS A 165 13.13 -2.67 22.35
N GLU A 166 13.96 -3.65 22.01
CA GLU A 166 15.38 -3.65 22.35
C GLU A 166 16.15 -2.55 21.61
N CYS A 167 15.86 -2.30 20.31
CA CYS A 167 16.44 -1.18 19.58
C CYS A 167 16.09 0.16 20.23
N MET A 168 14.84 0.35 20.63
CA MET A 168 14.36 1.57 21.29
C MET A 168 14.98 1.76 22.67
N ALA A 169 15.02 0.72 23.49
CA ALA A 169 15.61 0.77 24.82
C ALA A 169 17.11 1.12 24.76
N GLU A 170 17.84 0.48 23.85
CA GLU A 170 19.26 0.75 23.66
C GLU A 170 19.50 2.17 23.09
N ALA A 171 18.61 2.65 22.23
CA ALA A 171 18.68 4.02 21.73
C ALA A 171 18.51 5.06 22.85
N VAL A 172 17.58 4.85 23.76
CA VAL A 172 17.37 5.70 24.95
C VAL A 172 18.63 5.69 25.81
N ARG A 173 19.23 4.53 26.03
CA ARG A 173 20.47 4.42 26.82
C ARG A 173 21.64 5.16 26.17
N ARG A 174 21.82 5.07 24.84
CA ARG A 174 22.93 5.72 24.11
C ARG A 174 22.74 7.22 23.96
N ALA A 175 21.53 7.68 23.70
CA ALA A 175 21.23 9.09 23.42
C ALA A 175 20.74 9.88 24.65
N GLY A 176 20.53 9.23 25.81
CA GLY A 176 19.89 9.82 26.97
C GLY A 176 20.60 11.08 27.48
N GLY A 177 21.93 11.09 27.47
CA GLY A 177 22.73 12.25 27.88
C GLY A 177 22.63 13.46 26.92
N LEU A 178 22.18 13.26 25.67
CA LEU A 178 22.03 14.34 24.71
C LEU A 178 20.62 14.93 24.68
N GLY A 179 19.60 14.13 24.97
CA GLY A 179 18.21 14.57 24.88
C GLY A 179 17.82 15.00 23.46
N PRO A 180 16.89 15.95 23.29
CA PRO A 180 16.41 16.40 21.99
C PRO A 180 17.28 17.52 21.40
N VAL A 181 18.59 17.35 21.33
CA VAL A 181 19.48 18.31 20.67
C VAL A 181 19.31 18.20 19.17
N LEU A 182 18.77 19.23 18.54
CA LEU A 182 18.46 19.32 17.12
C LEU A 182 19.35 20.35 16.42
N GLY A 183 19.60 20.12 15.13
CA GLY A 183 20.49 20.98 14.32
C GLY A 183 21.97 20.57 14.37
N ASN A 184 22.44 20.00 15.47
CA ASN A 184 23.70 19.30 15.59
C ASN A 184 23.48 17.78 15.49
N LEU A 185 24.55 17.05 15.19
CA LEU A 185 24.46 15.62 14.90
C LEU A 185 25.07 14.78 16.01
N HIS A 186 24.45 13.66 16.33
CA HIS A 186 25.07 12.61 17.12
C HIS A 186 26.09 11.83 16.29
N THR A 187 27.16 11.34 16.90
CA THR A 187 28.28 10.65 16.20
C THR A 187 27.82 9.43 15.40
N CYS A 188 26.75 8.73 15.82
CA CYS A 188 26.20 7.57 15.10
C CYS A 188 25.72 7.89 13.67
N VAL A 189 25.48 9.15 13.33
CA VAL A 189 25.09 9.56 11.97
C VAL A 189 26.17 9.17 10.95
N VAL A 190 27.44 9.23 11.33
CA VAL A 190 28.56 8.84 10.44
C VAL A 190 28.52 7.33 10.14
N SER A 191 28.36 6.50 11.17
CA SER A 191 28.28 5.04 11.01
C SER A 191 27.01 4.62 10.25
N ASN A 192 25.87 5.26 10.53
CA ASN A 192 24.62 5.02 9.82
C ASN A 192 24.76 5.35 8.32
N ALA A 193 25.33 6.51 7.99
CA ALA A 193 25.53 6.92 6.62
C ALA A 193 26.50 5.97 5.90
N ALA A 194 27.60 5.57 6.52
CA ALA A 194 28.55 4.61 5.96
C ALA A 194 27.87 3.26 5.67
N LYS A 195 27.08 2.74 6.61
CA LYS A 195 26.36 1.48 6.46
C LYS A 195 25.27 1.53 5.39
N LEU A 196 24.51 2.62 5.32
CA LEU A 196 23.49 2.82 4.30
C LEU A 196 24.09 2.98 2.90
N ARG A 197 25.27 3.60 2.77
CA ARG A 197 26.02 3.64 1.50
C ARG A 197 26.45 2.24 1.07
N GLU A 198 26.96 1.42 2.00
CA GLU A 198 27.31 0.02 1.74
C GLU A 198 26.09 -0.77 1.24
N ILE A 199 24.95 -0.69 1.95
CA ILE A 199 23.73 -1.44 1.66
C ILE A 199 23.11 -0.99 0.32
N SER A 200 22.98 0.30 0.11
CA SER A 200 22.36 0.85 -1.11
C SER A 200 23.29 0.82 -2.34
N GLY A 201 24.61 0.81 -2.12
CA GLY A 201 25.61 0.98 -3.17
C GLY A 201 25.59 2.38 -3.79
N LEU A 202 25.13 3.41 -3.02
CA LEU A 202 24.99 4.81 -3.46
C LEU A 202 25.90 5.73 -2.64
N ASP A 203 26.16 6.94 -3.14
CA ASP A 203 27.24 7.78 -2.63
C ASP A 203 26.91 8.59 -1.38
N GLU A 204 25.67 9.11 -1.30
CA GLU A 204 25.26 10.09 -0.27
C GLU A 204 23.93 9.74 0.37
N VAL A 205 23.76 10.19 1.61
CA VAL A 205 22.60 9.86 2.46
C VAL A 205 22.01 11.14 3.06
N THR A 206 20.68 11.24 3.13
CA THR A 206 19.99 12.29 3.89
C THR A 206 18.84 11.70 4.70
N PHE A 207 18.62 12.26 5.91
CA PHE A 207 17.65 11.77 6.89
C PHE A 207 16.44 12.70 6.93
N HIS A 208 15.26 12.10 7.11
CA HIS A 208 13.95 12.74 7.20
C HIS A 208 13.10 12.06 8.28
N MET A 209 11.94 12.64 8.59
CA MET A 209 11.05 12.12 9.63
C MET A 209 10.14 11.00 9.17
N SER A 210 9.87 10.89 7.87
CA SER A 210 8.94 9.89 7.36
C SER A 210 9.30 9.42 5.94
N GLY A 211 8.76 8.26 5.56
CA GLY A 211 8.89 7.78 4.19
C GLY A 211 8.27 8.73 3.16
N THR A 212 7.17 9.43 3.50
CA THR A 212 6.56 10.45 2.62
C THR A 212 7.54 11.60 2.37
N GLU A 213 8.21 12.12 3.39
CA GLU A 213 9.22 13.17 3.22
C GLU A 213 10.41 12.68 2.40
N ALA A 214 10.89 11.45 2.64
CA ALA A 214 11.99 10.87 1.86
C ALA A 214 11.64 10.78 0.37
N VAL A 215 10.46 10.25 0.03
CA VAL A 215 9.98 10.19 -1.36
C VAL A 215 9.83 11.60 -1.95
N MET A 216 9.24 12.53 -1.21
CA MET A 216 9.09 13.91 -1.64
C MET A 216 10.45 14.55 -1.93
N GLN A 217 11.44 14.33 -1.06
CA GLN A 217 12.79 14.85 -1.25
C GLN A 217 13.48 14.23 -2.47
N ALA A 218 13.39 12.91 -2.65
CA ALA A 218 13.96 12.23 -3.81
C ALA A 218 13.39 12.79 -5.13
N VAL A 219 12.08 13.01 -5.20
CA VAL A 219 11.42 13.61 -6.36
C VAL A 219 11.84 15.08 -6.56
N ARG A 220 11.95 15.87 -5.49
CA ARG A 220 12.42 17.27 -5.56
C ARG A 220 13.86 17.36 -6.09
N LEU A 221 14.74 16.50 -5.62
CA LEU A 221 16.13 16.41 -6.11
C LEU A 221 16.17 16.03 -7.60
N ALA A 222 15.38 15.03 -8.01
CA ALA A 222 15.29 14.64 -9.41
C ALA A 222 14.78 15.79 -10.30
N ARG A 223 13.76 16.54 -9.87
CA ARG A 223 13.28 17.74 -10.57
C ARG A 223 14.33 18.85 -10.62
N TYR A 224 15.01 19.09 -9.52
CA TYR A 224 16.07 20.09 -9.44
C TYR A 224 17.22 19.78 -10.40
N HIS A 225 17.61 18.52 -10.45
CA HIS A 225 18.69 18.06 -11.33
C HIS A 225 18.28 18.07 -12.82
N THR A 226 17.12 17.49 -13.14
CA THR A 226 16.69 17.34 -14.54
C THR A 226 16.03 18.57 -15.14
N ARG A 227 15.58 19.53 -14.33
CA ARG A 227 14.75 20.69 -14.74
C ARG A 227 13.43 20.30 -15.42
N ARG A 228 12.93 19.10 -15.14
CA ARG A 228 11.70 18.55 -15.71
C ARG A 228 10.63 18.44 -14.63
N PRO A 229 9.34 18.70 -14.94
CA PRO A 229 8.29 18.73 -13.90
C PRO A 229 7.61 17.40 -13.60
N LYS A 230 7.58 16.44 -14.54
CA LYS A 230 6.71 15.27 -14.44
C LYS A 230 7.36 14.10 -13.71
N VAL A 231 6.60 13.50 -12.81
CA VAL A 231 6.92 12.21 -12.19
C VAL A 231 6.15 11.11 -12.89
N VAL A 232 6.80 10.01 -13.19
CA VAL A 232 6.13 8.77 -13.58
C VAL A 232 6.02 7.86 -12.36
N ARG A 233 4.81 7.37 -12.09
CA ARG A 233 4.53 6.31 -11.10
C ARG A 233 3.66 5.23 -11.74
N PHE A 234 3.60 4.06 -11.12
CA PHE A 234 2.82 2.95 -11.64
C PHE A 234 1.47 2.79 -10.91
N CYS A 235 0.46 2.32 -11.66
CA CYS A 235 -0.90 2.15 -11.16
C CYS A 235 -0.92 1.18 -9.97
N GLY A 236 -1.56 1.58 -8.87
CA GLY A 236 -1.68 0.79 -7.65
C GLY A 236 -0.51 0.94 -6.66
N ALA A 237 0.59 1.55 -7.03
CA ALA A 237 1.68 1.82 -6.10
C ALA A 237 1.29 2.89 -5.06
N TYR A 238 1.75 2.71 -3.82
CA TYR A 238 1.66 3.69 -2.75
C TYR A 238 3.05 4.26 -2.45
N HIS A 239 3.15 5.59 -2.39
CA HIS A 239 4.41 6.32 -2.19
C HIS A 239 4.30 7.42 -1.12
N GLY A 240 3.41 7.26 -0.16
CA GLY A 240 3.02 8.31 0.76
C GLY A 240 1.78 9.08 0.27
N TRP A 241 1.41 10.10 1.03
CA TRP A 241 0.17 10.88 0.82
C TRP A 241 0.39 12.27 0.22
N TRP A 242 1.61 12.59 -0.23
CA TRP A 242 1.91 13.85 -0.92
C TRP A 242 1.21 13.92 -2.29
N ASP A 243 0.77 15.11 -2.67
CA ASP A 243 -0.10 15.41 -3.82
C ASP A 243 0.36 14.79 -5.14
N ASP A 244 1.65 14.87 -5.47
CA ASP A 244 2.18 14.36 -6.74
C ASP A 244 2.23 12.82 -6.79
N VAL A 245 2.21 12.15 -5.66
CA VAL A 245 2.34 10.68 -5.61
C VAL A 245 1.03 9.97 -5.25
N GLN A 246 0.01 10.71 -4.82
CA GLN A 246 -1.33 10.20 -4.51
C GLN A 246 -2.41 10.84 -5.40
N PRO A 247 -2.36 10.69 -6.73
CA PRO A 247 -3.39 11.23 -7.60
C PRO A 247 -4.69 10.43 -7.51
N GLY A 248 -5.82 11.10 -7.62
CA GLY A 248 -7.13 10.44 -7.67
C GLY A 248 -8.11 10.91 -6.61
N PRO A 249 -9.16 10.13 -6.23
CA PRO A 249 -10.17 10.50 -5.23
C PRO A 249 -9.47 10.71 -3.90
N GLY A 250 -8.85 10.65 -3.21
CA GLY A 250 -8.17 10.96 -1.95
C GLY A 250 -7.33 12.24 -1.97
N ASN A 251 -7.15 12.85 -3.15
CA ASN A 251 -6.37 14.07 -3.31
C ASN A 251 -7.27 15.23 -3.75
N PRO A 252 -7.32 16.35 -3.00
CA PRO A 252 -8.11 17.52 -3.40
C PRO A 252 -7.57 18.22 -4.66
N LEU A 253 -6.27 18.08 -4.98
CA LEU A 253 -5.64 18.73 -6.12
C LEU A 253 -5.68 17.88 -7.41
N PRO A 254 -5.74 18.51 -8.60
CA PRO A 254 -5.61 17.79 -9.86
C PRO A 254 -4.18 17.25 -10.06
N PRO A 255 -4.02 16.07 -10.69
CA PRO A 255 -2.69 15.48 -10.93
C PRO A 255 -1.99 16.18 -12.10
N GLU A 256 -1.40 17.34 -11.86
CA GLU A 256 -0.78 18.13 -12.93
C GLU A 256 0.63 17.66 -13.27
N HIS A 257 1.38 17.23 -12.28
CA HIS A 257 2.80 16.87 -12.42
C HIS A 257 3.08 15.36 -12.41
N THR A 258 2.05 14.53 -12.64
CA THR A 258 2.19 13.07 -12.52
C THR A 258 1.62 12.33 -13.72
N TYR A 259 2.39 11.35 -14.22
CA TYR A 259 1.90 10.31 -15.11
C TYR A 259 1.75 9.00 -14.36
N THR A 260 0.52 8.48 -14.27
CA THR A 260 0.26 7.14 -13.72
C THR A 260 0.16 6.17 -14.88
N LEU A 261 1.15 5.28 -15.00
CA LEU A 261 1.28 4.34 -16.12
C LEU A 261 1.02 2.91 -15.65
N ARG A 262 0.93 2.00 -16.61
CA ARG A 262 0.92 0.55 -16.36
C ARG A 262 2.31 0.06 -16.00
N ASP A 263 2.38 -0.79 -15.01
CA ASP A 263 3.52 -1.60 -14.68
C ASP A 263 3.67 -2.75 -15.70
N MET A 264 4.87 -3.25 -15.94
CA MET A 264 5.15 -4.35 -16.86
C MET A 264 4.48 -4.20 -18.25
N ASP A 265 4.45 -2.99 -18.81
CA ASP A 265 3.81 -2.70 -20.09
C ASP A 265 4.78 -1.95 -21.04
N VAL A 266 5.00 -2.50 -22.23
CA VAL A 266 5.88 -1.91 -23.25
C VAL A 266 5.44 -0.50 -23.68
N ARG A 267 4.15 -0.17 -23.56
CA ARG A 267 3.62 1.16 -23.87
C ARG A 267 4.11 2.19 -22.87
N SER A 268 4.29 1.80 -21.60
CA SER A 268 4.89 2.66 -20.58
C SER A 268 6.34 3.00 -20.94
N LEU A 269 7.12 2.03 -21.39
CA LEU A 269 8.48 2.26 -21.86
C LEU A 269 8.53 3.17 -23.11
N ARG A 270 7.58 3.03 -24.04
CA ARG A 270 7.45 3.94 -25.20
C ARG A 270 7.15 5.40 -24.75
N VAL A 271 6.32 5.57 -23.74
CA VAL A 271 6.07 6.92 -23.15
C VAL A 271 7.36 7.50 -22.59
N LEU A 272 8.14 6.73 -21.86
CA LEU A 272 9.43 7.18 -21.31
C LEU A 272 10.41 7.59 -22.43
N ARG A 273 10.51 6.82 -23.51
CA ARG A 273 11.36 7.14 -24.66
C ARG A 273 10.90 8.38 -25.43
N SER A 274 9.60 8.64 -25.51
CA SER A 274 9.04 9.73 -26.32
C SER A 274 8.88 11.07 -25.59
N ARG A 275 8.81 11.08 -24.25
CA ARG A 275 8.57 12.27 -23.44
C ARG A 275 9.89 12.92 -23.02
N ARG A 276 9.89 14.26 -22.99
CA ARG A 276 11.04 15.07 -22.58
C ARG A 276 10.82 15.79 -21.24
N ASP A 277 9.61 15.71 -20.70
CA ASP A 277 9.16 16.44 -19.50
C ASP A 277 9.22 15.57 -18.22
N ILE A 278 9.78 14.35 -18.29
CA ILE A 278 9.84 13.41 -17.17
C ILE A 278 11.08 13.67 -16.33
N ALA A 279 10.87 14.03 -15.07
CA ALA A 279 11.91 14.28 -14.07
C ALA A 279 12.49 13.00 -13.48
N CYS A 280 11.63 12.03 -13.20
CA CYS A 280 12.02 10.74 -12.63
C CYS A 280 10.93 9.68 -12.84
N VAL A 281 11.34 8.44 -12.67
CA VAL A 281 10.44 7.28 -12.54
C VAL A 281 10.51 6.79 -11.11
N LEU A 282 9.36 6.69 -10.45
CA LEU A 282 9.23 6.22 -9.07
C LEU A 282 8.60 4.83 -9.08
N VAL A 283 9.31 3.85 -8.55
CA VAL A 283 8.93 2.45 -8.49
C VAL A 283 8.77 2.01 -7.04
N ASN A 284 7.65 1.38 -6.71
CA ASN A 284 7.51 0.61 -5.49
C ASN A 284 7.51 -0.88 -5.87
N PRO A 285 8.60 -1.63 -5.60
CA PRO A 285 8.72 -3.01 -6.08
C PRO A 285 7.70 -3.99 -5.48
N LEU A 286 6.96 -3.61 -4.44
CA LEU A 286 5.81 -4.37 -3.94
C LEU A 286 4.75 -4.58 -5.02
N GLN A 287 4.72 -3.69 -6.02
CA GLN A 287 3.83 -3.78 -7.17
C GLN A 287 4.00 -5.10 -7.96
N ALA A 288 5.15 -5.76 -7.83
CA ALA A 288 5.38 -7.09 -8.41
C ALA A 288 4.31 -8.13 -8.02
N LEU A 289 3.72 -8.02 -6.83
CA LEU A 289 2.63 -8.90 -6.39
C LEU A 289 1.31 -8.62 -7.12
N HIS A 290 1.09 -7.37 -7.54
CA HIS A 290 -0.16 -6.90 -8.14
C HIS A 290 0.10 -5.98 -9.34
N PRO A 291 0.76 -6.44 -10.40
CA PRO A 291 1.02 -5.59 -11.56
C PRO A 291 -0.26 -4.96 -12.09
N ASN A 292 -0.23 -3.66 -12.35
CA ASN A 292 -1.35 -2.90 -12.90
C ASN A 292 -2.66 -2.92 -12.08
N ARG A 293 -2.59 -3.27 -10.81
CA ARG A 293 -3.75 -3.28 -9.91
C ARG A 293 -3.65 -2.15 -8.90
N PRO A 294 -4.75 -1.53 -8.48
CA PRO A 294 -4.74 -0.67 -7.31
C PRO A 294 -4.25 -1.47 -6.10
N ALA A 295 -3.58 -0.79 -5.18
CA ALA A 295 -3.30 -1.37 -3.88
C ALA A 295 -4.62 -1.94 -3.31
N PRO A 296 -4.57 -3.04 -2.52
CA PRO A 296 -5.77 -3.59 -1.94
C PRO A 296 -6.56 -2.50 -1.22
N GLY A 297 -7.65 -2.10 -1.81
CA GLY A 297 -8.58 -1.10 -1.30
C GLY A 297 -9.98 -1.70 -1.17
N ASP A 298 -10.92 -0.91 -0.68
CA ASP A 298 -12.27 -1.38 -0.38
C ASP A 298 -12.99 -1.99 -1.59
N SER A 299 -12.72 -1.47 -2.78
CA SER A 299 -13.30 -2.01 -4.02
C SER A 299 -12.84 -3.43 -4.35
N SER A 300 -11.71 -3.88 -3.81
CA SER A 300 -11.20 -5.24 -4.03
C SER A 300 -11.86 -6.30 -3.16
N LEU A 301 -12.56 -5.90 -2.11
CA LEU A 301 -13.24 -6.82 -1.18
C LEU A 301 -14.51 -7.45 -1.75
N VAL A 302 -15.01 -6.97 -2.86
CA VAL A 302 -16.21 -7.51 -3.55
C VAL A 302 -15.88 -8.14 -4.89
N ASP A 303 -14.64 -8.13 -5.33
CA ASP A 303 -14.24 -8.50 -6.68
C ASP A 303 -13.42 -9.79 -6.70
N SER A 304 -14.02 -10.89 -7.12
CA SER A 304 -13.34 -12.17 -7.35
C SER A 304 -12.51 -12.19 -8.64
N SER A 305 -12.61 -11.18 -9.49
CA SER A 305 -11.77 -11.06 -10.68
C SER A 305 -10.35 -10.59 -10.39
N ARG A 306 -10.06 -10.24 -9.13
CA ARG A 306 -8.73 -9.84 -8.70
C ARG A 306 -7.72 -10.95 -8.98
N ARG A 307 -6.64 -10.59 -9.63
CA ARG A 307 -5.50 -11.46 -9.88
C ARG A 307 -4.30 -10.93 -9.11
N ALA A 308 -3.62 -11.81 -8.44
CA ALA A 308 -2.29 -11.59 -7.91
C ALA A 308 -1.45 -12.81 -8.26
N GLY A 309 -0.21 -12.58 -8.54
CA GLY A 309 0.76 -13.63 -8.81
C GLY A 309 2.10 -12.95 -8.95
N PHE A 310 3.12 -13.57 -8.44
CA PHE A 310 4.47 -13.07 -8.45
C PHE A 310 5.35 -13.97 -9.30
N ASP A 311 5.94 -13.38 -10.34
CA ASP A 311 6.98 -13.97 -11.16
C ASP A 311 8.22 -13.07 -11.05
N ARG A 312 9.20 -13.55 -10.27
CA ARG A 312 10.43 -12.80 -10.00
C ARG A 312 11.24 -12.55 -11.27
N ALA A 313 11.37 -13.57 -12.11
CA ALA A 313 12.18 -13.46 -13.33
C ALA A 313 11.57 -12.45 -14.31
N ALA A 314 10.27 -12.55 -14.55
CA ALA A 314 9.57 -11.63 -15.45
C ALA A 314 9.61 -10.19 -14.92
N TYR A 315 9.44 -9.99 -13.61
CA TYR A 315 9.50 -8.66 -13.02
C TYR A 315 10.91 -8.07 -13.03
N SER A 316 11.94 -8.88 -12.74
CA SER A 316 13.35 -8.46 -12.84
C SER A 316 13.72 -8.06 -14.25
N ALA A 317 13.33 -8.85 -15.26
CA ALA A 317 13.58 -8.53 -16.66
C ALA A 317 12.95 -7.19 -17.07
N TRP A 318 11.70 -6.96 -16.67
CA TRP A 318 11.02 -5.68 -16.92
C TRP A 318 11.67 -4.50 -16.18
N LEU A 319 12.10 -4.69 -14.94
CA LEU A 319 12.81 -3.65 -14.18
C LEU A 319 14.15 -3.30 -14.84
N GLN A 320 14.87 -4.29 -15.40
CA GLN A 320 16.11 -4.05 -16.14
C GLN A 320 15.83 -3.26 -17.42
N GLU A 321 14.81 -3.60 -18.20
CA GLU A 321 14.42 -2.83 -19.37
C GLU A 321 14.01 -1.38 -18.99
N LEU A 322 13.31 -1.21 -17.88
CA LEU A 322 12.98 0.11 -17.34
C LEU A 322 14.25 0.90 -16.98
N ARG A 323 15.22 0.25 -16.31
CA ARG A 323 16.52 0.85 -15.98
C ARG A 323 17.25 1.33 -17.23
N ASP A 324 17.29 0.49 -18.27
CA ASP A 324 17.97 0.79 -19.51
C ASP A 324 17.35 2.01 -20.23
N VAL A 325 16.03 2.06 -20.31
CA VAL A 325 15.28 3.21 -20.84
C VAL A 325 15.53 4.48 -20.02
N CYS A 326 15.55 4.38 -18.70
CA CYS A 326 15.84 5.51 -17.83
C CYS A 326 17.25 6.04 -18.06
N THR A 327 18.24 5.14 -18.23
CA THR A 327 19.62 5.49 -18.53
C THR A 327 19.74 6.17 -19.91
N GLU A 328 19.16 5.57 -20.95
CA GLU A 328 19.11 6.11 -22.32
C GLU A 328 18.55 7.54 -22.35
N ARG A 329 17.53 7.81 -21.55
CA ARG A 329 16.81 9.09 -21.54
C ARG A 329 17.29 10.11 -20.52
N GLY A 330 18.28 9.77 -19.70
CA GLY A 330 18.75 10.60 -18.59
C GLY A 330 17.61 10.91 -17.62
N ILE A 331 16.83 9.90 -17.27
CA ILE A 331 15.73 9.97 -16.32
C ILE A 331 16.16 9.23 -15.04
N PRO A 332 16.31 9.90 -13.89
CA PRO A 332 16.57 9.24 -12.62
C PRO A 332 15.52 8.17 -12.30
N LEU A 333 15.97 6.97 -11.97
CA LEU A 333 15.15 5.88 -11.46
C LEU A 333 15.22 5.89 -9.93
N ILE A 334 14.06 5.97 -9.28
CA ILE A 334 13.91 6.00 -7.82
C ILE A 334 13.22 4.71 -7.38
N PHE A 335 13.87 3.92 -6.52
CA PHE A 335 13.21 2.82 -5.83
C PHE A 335 12.69 3.29 -4.48
N ASP A 336 11.37 3.18 -4.32
CA ASP A 336 10.72 3.37 -3.02
C ASP A 336 10.72 2.05 -2.26
N GLU A 337 11.71 1.90 -1.41
CA GLU A 337 11.91 0.76 -0.52
C GLU A 337 11.48 1.04 0.93
N VAL A 338 10.68 2.08 1.15
CA VAL A 338 10.15 2.40 2.49
C VAL A 338 9.40 1.22 3.11
N PHE A 339 8.77 0.37 2.28
CA PHE A 339 8.05 -0.82 2.74
C PHE A 339 8.84 -2.12 2.58
N LEU A 340 9.58 -2.28 1.49
CA LEU A 340 10.28 -3.53 1.15
C LEU A 340 11.75 -3.56 1.59
N GLY A 341 12.33 -2.42 1.89
CA GLY A 341 13.68 -2.35 2.41
C GLY A 341 13.85 -3.24 3.64
N PHE A 342 14.90 -4.07 3.65
CA PHE A 342 15.20 -5.04 4.71
C PHE A 342 14.16 -6.17 4.88
N ARG A 343 13.12 -6.24 4.06
CA ARG A 343 12.11 -7.31 4.11
C ARG A 343 12.41 -8.45 3.13
N LEU A 344 12.90 -8.14 1.94
CA LEU A 344 13.25 -9.14 0.92
C LEU A 344 14.67 -9.68 1.07
N GLY A 345 15.49 -9.03 1.87
CA GLY A 345 16.89 -9.29 2.12
C GLY A 345 17.57 -8.06 2.70
N ARG A 346 18.85 -8.20 3.05
CA ARG A 346 19.65 -7.11 3.60
C ARG A 346 19.79 -5.92 2.64
N GLY A 347 20.03 -6.18 1.35
CA GLY A 347 20.15 -5.18 0.29
C GLY A 347 18.81 -4.78 -0.35
N GLY A 348 17.68 -5.24 0.21
CA GLY A 348 16.34 -4.86 -0.22
C GLY A 348 15.99 -5.29 -1.64
N ALA A 349 15.15 -4.48 -2.30
CA ALA A 349 14.65 -4.78 -3.63
C ALA A 349 15.73 -4.67 -4.71
N GLN A 350 16.73 -3.81 -4.55
CA GLN A 350 17.84 -3.73 -5.51
C GLN A 350 18.60 -5.07 -5.61
N GLU A 351 18.93 -5.66 -4.45
CA GLU A 351 19.59 -6.97 -4.39
C GLU A 351 18.65 -8.06 -4.89
N TYR A 352 17.39 -8.05 -4.42
CA TYR A 352 16.40 -9.08 -4.72
C TYR A 352 16.10 -9.18 -6.21
N PHE A 353 15.94 -8.07 -6.92
CA PHE A 353 15.64 -8.04 -8.36
C PHE A 353 16.89 -7.88 -9.25
N GLY A 354 18.05 -7.62 -8.68
CA GLY A 354 19.30 -7.46 -9.43
C GLY A 354 19.39 -6.15 -10.24
N VAL A 355 18.64 -5.11 -9.86
CA VAL A 355 18.58 -3.84 -10.60
C VAL A 355 18.93 -2.66 -9.69
N LYS A 356 19.83 -1.78 -10.18
CA LYS A 356 20.27 -0.60 -9.44
C LYS A 356 19.47 0.65 -9.79
N ALA A 357 19.03 1.38 -8.76
CA ALA A 357 18.39 2.68 -8.88
C ALA A 357 19.41 3.82 -8.76
N ASP A 358 19.03 5.04 -9.18
CA ASP A 358 19.82 6.25 -8.99
C ASP A 358 19.59 6.88 -7.61
N LEU A 359 18.40 6.67 -7.05
CA LEU A 359 17.98 7.06 -5.71
C LEU A 359 17.16 5.93 -5.09
N VAL A 360 17.33 5.70 -3.80
CA VAL A 360 16.52 4.75 -3.02
C VAL A 360 15.99 5.45 -1.79
N THR A 361 14.71 5.25 -1.48
CA THR A 361 14.11 5.75 -0.24
C THR A 361 13.85 4.61 0.72
N TYR A 362 14.28 4.77 1.96
CA TYR A 362 14.03 3.84 3.07
C TYR A 362 13.19 4.50 4.17
N GLY A 363 12.67 3.70 5.06
CA GLY A 363 11.89 4.16 6.22
C GLY A 363 11.40 3.00 7.08
N LYS A 364 10.28 3.20 7.79
CA LYS A 364 9.64 2.14 8.58
C LYS A 364 10.62 1.38 9.48
N THR A 365 10.89 0.12 9.16
CA THR A 365 11.75 -0.79 9.92
C THR A 365 13.13 -0.21 10.25
N LEU A 366 13.71 0.58 9.33
CA LEU A 366 15.03 1.18 9.49
C LEU A 366 15.13 2.13 10.71
N GLY A 367 14.01 2.69 11.15
CA GLY A 367 13.96 3.54 12.35
C GLY A 367 14.16 2.80 13.67
N GLY A 368 14.30 1.47 13.65
CA GLY A 368 14.42 0.66 14.88
C GLY A 368 13.23 0.83 15.82
N GLY A 369 12.02 1.09 15.27
CA GLY A 369 10.79 1.37 16.01
C GLY A 369 10.39 2.85 16.02
N PHE A 370 11.29 3.79 15.71
CA PHE A 370 10.99 5.22 15.59
C PHE A 370 10.64 5.63 14.15
N PRO A 371 9.90 6.75 13.98
CA PRO A 371 9.61 7.28 12.65
C PRO A 371 10.88 7.78 11.97
N VAL A 372 11.08 7.39 10.71
CA VAL A 372 12.22 7.82 9.90
C VAL A 372 11.90 7.75 8.40
N GLY A 373 12.57 8.60 7.65
CA GLY A 373 12.73 8.50 6.21
C GLY A 373 14.19 8.75 5.84
N VAL A 374 14.69 8.04 4.85
CA VAL A 374 16.06 8.17 4.36
C VAL A 374 16.07 8.19 2.85
N VAL A 375 16.89 9.04 2.26
CA VAL A 375 17.22 9.00 0.83
C VAL A 375 18.70 8.67 0.69
N CYS A 376 19.00 7.61 -0.02
CA CYS A 376 20.33 7.32 -0.55
C CYS A 376 20.36 7.65 -2.04
N GLY A 377 21.42 8.27 -2.52
CA GLY A 377 21.49 8.67 -3.92
C GLY A 377 22.89 8.88 -4.46
N ARG A 378 22.98 8.90 -5.80
CA ARG A 378 24.19 9.29 -6.49
C ARG A 378 24.55 10.74 -6.14
N ARG A 379 25.83 11.02 -5.97
CA ARG A 379 26.34 12.33 -5.55
C ARG A 379 25.83 13.49 -6.41
N ASP A 380 25.81 13.32 -7.72
CA ASP A 380 25.31 14.33 -8.64
C ASP A 380 23.84 14.68 -8.42
N LEU A 381 23.00 13.69 -8.09
CA LEU A 381 21.56 13.87 -7.81
C LEU A 381 21.29 14.40 -6.39
N MET A 382 22.16 14.12 -5.43
CA MET A 382 22.00 14.55 -4.04
C MET A 382 22.40 16.00 -3.79
N ARG A 383 23.12 16.64 -4.72
CA ARG A 383 23.54 18.04 -4.62
C ARG A 383 22.34 18.98 -4.56
N ARG A 384 22.33 19.87 -3.58
CA ARG A 384 21.21 20.78 -3.27
C ARG A 384 21.45 22.25 -3.64
N PHE A 385 22.61 22.55 -4.18
CA PHE A 385 23.01 23.88 -4.60
C PHE A 385 23.93 23.79 -5.81
N ARG A 386 24.12 24.92 -6.48
CA ARG A 386 25.04 25.08 -7.61
C ARG A 386 26.12 26.09 -7.24
N GLU A 387 27.36 25.75 -7.43
CA GLU A 387 28.48 26.65 -7.13
C GLU A 387 28.48 27.89 -8.05
N ASP A 388 28.13 27.66 -9.33
CA ASP A 388 28.02 28.72 -10.34
C ASP A 388 26.77 29.59 -10.19
N ARG A 389 25.79 29.14 -9.40
CA ARG A 389 24.50 29.83 -9.17
C ARG A 389 24.03 29.62 -7.72
N PRO A 390 24.66 30.30 -6.75
CA PRO A 390 24.44 29.99 -5.34
C PRO A 390 23.03 30.28 -4.83
N ALA A 391 22.22 31.08 -5.53
CA ALA A 391 20.80 31.29 -5.23
C ALA A 391 19.88 30.17 -5.78
N ASP A 392 20.37 29.32 -6.68
CA ASP A 392 19.62 28.19 -7.24
C ASP A 392 19.79 26.96 -6.35
N ILE A 393 18.91 26.82 -5.38
CA ILE A 393 18.96 25.79 -4.34
C ILE A 393 17.74 24.87 -4.35
N CYS A 394 17.92 23.63 -3.88
CA CYS A 394 16.86 22.69 -3.54
C CYS A 394 16.77 22.56 -2.02
N PHE A 395 16.01 23.46 -1.39
CA PHE A 395 15.91 23.46 0.06
C PHE A 395 15.04 22.29 0.55
N ALA A 396 15.55 21.52 1.51
CA ALA A 396 14.79 20.56 2.29
C ALA A 396 15.44 20.37 3.65
N ARG A 397 14.77 20.81 4.69
CA ARG A 397 15.20 20.63 6.07
C ARG A 397 13.98 20.56 6.97
N GLY A 398 13.84 19.46 7.73
CA GLY A 398 12.87 19.32 8.80
C GLY A 398 13.53 19.53 10.16
N THR A 399 12.81 20.07 11.12
CA THR A 399 13.30 20.32 12.48
C THR A 399 13.88 19.06 13.13
N PHE A 400 13.22 17.91 12.94
CA PHE A 400 13.60 16.65 13.58
C PHE A 400 14.46 15.73 12.71
N ASN A 401 14.96 16.21 11.59
CA ASN A 401 15.87 15.41 10.75
C ASN A 401 17.12 15.04 11.55
N ALA A 402 17.51 13.78 11.48
CA ALA A 402 18.62 13.21 12.25
C ALA A 402 18.46 13.35 13.77
N HIS A 403 17.22 13.22 14.29
CA HIS A 403 16.94 13.23 15.73
C HIS A 403 17.80 12.19 16.48
N PRO A 404 18.46 12.53 17.60
CA PRO A 404 19.44 11.66 18.27
C PRO A 404 18.91 10.26 18.58
N TYR A 405 17.72 10.16 19.15
CA TYR A 405 17.12 8.86 19.48
C TYR A 405 16.78 8.02 18.24
N VAL A 406 16.34 8.67 17.16
CA VAL A 406 16.08 7.99 15.88
C VAL A 406 17.38 7.48 15.27
N MET A 407 18.44 8.31 15.29
CA MET A 407 19.74 7.93 14.72
C MET A 407 20.41 6.81 15.53
N THR A 408 20.31 6.83 16.84
CA THR A 408 20.85 5.75 17.69
C THR A 408 20.04 4.46 17.56
N ALA A 409 18.70 4.52 17.44
CA ALA A 409 17.88 3.34 17.17
C ALA A 409 18.20 2.74 15.79
N MET A 410 18.39 3.58 14.79
CA MET A 410 18.85 3.15 13.45
C MET A 410 20.22 2.48 13.52
N GLN A 411 21.15 3.03 14.31
CA GLN A 411 22.45 2.42 14.50
C GLN A 411 22.33 1.01 15.09
N VAL A 412 21.56 0.86 16.17
CA VAL A 412 21.32 -0.45 16.79
C VAL A 412 20.65 -1.42 15.80
N PHE A 413 19.67 -0.94 15.05
CA PHE A 413 19.03 -1.74 13.98
C PHE A 413 20.07 -2.22 12.96
N LEU A 414 20.92 -1.34 12.45
CA LEU A 414 21.93 -1.66 11.44
C LEU A 414 23.03 -2.59 11.98
N GLU A 415 23.43 -2.43 13.25
CA GLU A 415 24.34 -3.35 13.95
C GLU A 415 23.74 -4.76 14.03
N ARG A 416 22.47 -4.84 14.44
CA ARG A 416 21.76 -6.11 14.60
C ARG A 416 21.42 -6.79 13.27
N LEU A 417 21.25 -6.01 12.20
CA LEU A 417 20.98 -6.54 10.86
C LEU A 417 22.06 -7.52 10.40
N ASP A 418 23.30 -7.30 10.81
CA ASP A 418 24.43 -8.16 10.48
C ASP A 418 24.66 -9.30 11.49
N SER A 419 23.82 -9.42 12.52
CA SER A 419 23.91 -10.52 13.49
C SER A 419 23.46 -11.84 12.90
N GLU A 420 24.01 -12.94 13.40
CA GLU A 420 23.67 -14.29 12.92
C GLU A 420 22.18 -14.63 13.08
N PRO A 421 21.48 -14.28 14.17
CA PRO A 421 20.05 -14.52 14.29
C PRO A 421 19.24 -13.86 13.18
N VAL A 422 19.57 -12.61 12.81
CA VAL A 422 18.86 -11.89 11.73
C VAL A 422 19.23 -12.43 10.35
N ARG A 423 20.50 -12.74 10.10
CA ARG A 423 20.93 -13.37 8.85
C ARG A 423 20.25 -14.72 8.62
N ALA A 424 20.02 -15.48 9.71
CA ALA A 424 19.32 -16.76 9.66
C ALA A 424 17.89 -16.62 9.14
N LEU A 425 17.19 -15.53 9.45
CA LEU A 425 15.82 -15.28 8.97
C LEU A 425 15.74 -15.06 7.45
N TYR A 426 16.81 -14.65 6.81
CA TYR A 426 16.85 -14.49 5.36
C TYR A 426 17.20 -15.77 4.60
N ARG A 427 17.78 -16.77 5.26
CA ARG A 427 18.13 -18.03 4.60
C ARG A 427 16.89 -18.79 4.16
N GLY A 428 16.79 -19.06 2.85
CA GLY A 428 15.66 -19.78 2.28
C GLY A 428 14.31 -19.04 2.37
N LEU A 429 14.33 -17.73 2.54
CA LEU A 429 13.13 -16.90 2.80
C LEU A 429 11.99 -17.17 1.80
N ASP A 430 12.28 -17.09 0.50
CA ASP A 430 11.26 -17.31 -0.53
C ASP A 430 10.74 -18.74 -0.51
N THR A 431 11.63 -19.72 -0.35
CA THR A 431 11.25 -21.14 -0.28
C THR A 431 10.29 -21.39 0.87
N LEU A 432 10.62 -20.88 2.06
CA LEU A 432 9.80 -21.03 3.26
C LEU A 432 8.41 -20.40 3.08
N TRP A 433 8.36 -19.12 2.68
CA TRP A 433 7.08 -18.40 2.60
C TRP A 433 6.21 -18.86 1.42
N ASN A 434 6.82 -19.31 0.32
CA ASN A 434 6.09 -19.93 -0.79
C ASN A 434 5.51 -21.28 -0.39
N ALA A 435 6.27 -22.11 0.36
CA ALA A 435 5.77 -23.38 0.89
C ALA A 435 4.58 -23.17 1.87
N ARG A 436 4.67 -22.16 2.75
CA ARG A 436 3.59 -21.79 3.66
C ARG A 436 2.32 -21.35 2.91
N ALA A 437 2.47 -20.54 1.86
CA ALA A 437 1.34 -20.10 1.03
C ALA A 437 0.71 -21.26 0.26
N ALA A 438 1.54 -22.13 -0.31
CA ALA A 438 1.09 -23.32 -1.01
C ALA A 438 0.34 -24.30 -0.07
N GLY A 439 0.88 -24.52 1.12
CA GLY A 439 0.26 -25.40 2.14
C GLY A 439 -1.10 -24.88 2.61
N LEU A 440 -1.23 -23.56 2.86
CA LEU A 440 -2.52 -22.97 3.19
C LEU A 440 -3.51 -23.10 2.02
N ASN A 441 -3.07 -22.80 0.78
CA ASN A 441 -3.93 -22.94 -0.39
C ASN A 441 -4.41 -24.39 -0.61
N ALA A 442 -3.55 -25.38 -0.41
CA ALA A 442 -3.92 -26.80 -0.51
C ALA A 442 -5.01 -27.19 0.52
N ARG A 443 -4.91 -26.68 1.75
CA ARG A 443 -5.96 -26.90 2.77
C ARG A 443 -7.28 -26.23 2.39
N LEU A 444 -7.23 -24.97 1.91
CA LEU A 444 -8.43 -24.26 1.48
C LEU A 444 -9.12 -24.96 0.30
N GLU A 445 -8.34 -25.49 -0.63
CA GLU A 445 -8.84 -26.23 -1.80
C GLU A 445 -9.44 -27.59 -1.39
N SER A 446 -8.78 -28.35 -0.52
CA SER A 446 -9.28 -29.65 -0.05
C SER A 446 -10.63 -29.52 0.69
N GLU A 447 -10.89 -28.39 1.33
CA GLU A 447 -12.15 -28.07 2.00
C GLU A 447 -13.12 -27.30 1.09
N GLN A 448 -12.81 -27.12 -0.20
CA GLN A 448 -13.62 -26.39 -1.19
C GLN A 448 -13.98 -24.95 -0.76
N LEU A 449 -13.12 -24.31 0.04
CA LEU A 449 -13.32 -22.95 0.51
C LEU A 449 -12.98 -21.94 -0.61
N PRO A 450 -13.86 -20.97 -0.94
CA PRO A 450 -13.70 -20.12 -2.10
C PRO A 450 -12.74 -18.93 -1.87
N VAL A 451 -11.65 -19.18 -1.19
CA VAL A 451 -10.61 -18.21 -0.87
C VAL A 451 -9.23 -18.83 -1.04
N ARG A 452 -8.26 -18.05 -1.45
CA ARG A 452 -6.86 -18.44 -1.54
C ARG A 452 -5.96 -17.24 -1.25
N VAL A 453 -4.66 -17.47 -1.15
CA VAL A 453 -3.66 -16.42 -0.95
C VAL A 453 -2.62 -16.43 -2.07
N ALA A 454 -2.04 -15.27 -2.33
CA ALA A 454 -0.82 -15.11 -3.12
C ALA A 454 0.17 -14.26 -2.31
N ASN A 455 1.47 -14.45 -2.55
CA ASN A 455 2.50 -13.82 -1.76
C ASN A 455 3.69 -13.29 -2.58
N LEU A 456 4.35 -12.30 -2.03
CA LEU A 456 5.71 -11.89 -2.31
C LEU A 456 6.44 -11.96 -0.96
N SER A 457 7.22 -13.01 -0.75
CA SER A 457 7.82 -13.31 0.55
C SER A 457 6.76 -13.24 1.68
N THR A 458 6.97 -12.43 2.71
CA THR A 458 6.10 -12.24 3.87
C THR A 458 4.91 -11.31 3.64
N VAL A 459 4.74 -10.76 2.45
CA VAL A 459 3.60 -9.90 2.10
C VAL A 459 2.61 -10.69 1.28
N TRP A 460 1.44 -10.93 1.86
CA TRP A 460 0.41 -11.76 1.25
C TRP A 460 -0.83 -10.96 0.89
N THR A 461 -1.64 -11.50 0.00
CA THR A 461 -2.94 -10.96 -0.37
C THR A 461 -3.98 -12.07 -0.44
N ILE A 462 -5.17 -11.78 0.07
CA ILE A 462 -6.33 -12.65 -0.02
C ILE A 462 -6.98 -12.48 -1.40
N LEU A 463 -7.31 -13.60 -2.02
CA LEU A 463 -8.01 -13.68 -3.30
C LEU A 463 -9.28 -14.52 -3.10
N PHE A 464 -10.40 -14.06 -3.64
CA PHE A 464 -11.64 -14.81 -3.64
C PHE A 464 -11.83 -15.49 -4.99
N THR A 465 -12.22 -16.75 -4.97
CA THR A 465 -12.43 -17.56 -6.19
C THR A 465 -13.89 -17.59 -6.62
N ARG A 466 -14.79 -17.10 -5.77
CA ARG A 466 -16.24 -17.03 -5.99
C ARG A 466 -16.71 -15.57 -5.94
N PRO A 467 -17.54 -15.10 -6.89
CA PRO A 467 -18.17 -13.79 -6.83
C PRO A 467 -19.09 -13.67 -5.61
N SER A 468 -18.93 -12.60 -4.83
CA SER A 468 -19.84 -12.30 -3.72
C SER A 468 -19.80 -10.81 -3.37
N ARG A 469 -20.94 -10.22 -3.07
CA ARG A 469 -21.04 -8.87 -2.52
C ARG A 469 -20.57 -8.78 -1.06
N TYR A 470 -20.32 -9.93 -0.42
CA TYR A 470 -20.02 -10.06 0.99
C TYR A 470 -18.58 -10.51 1.28
N ASN A 471 -17.70 -10.58 0.29
CA ASN A 471 -16.29 -10.96 0.49
C ASN A 471 -15.60 -10.15 1.62
N TRP A 472 -16.02 -8.91 1.83
CA TRP A 472 -15.55 -8.03 2.91
C TRP A 472 -15.88 -8.54 4.33
N VAL A 473 -16.86 -9.42 4.51
CA VAL A 473 -17.23 -9.99 5.81
C VAL A 473 -16.10 -10.86 6.36
N PHE A 474 -15.30 -11.47 5.47
CA PHE A 474 -14.22 -12.38 5.85
C PHE A 474 -13.22 -11.77 6.84
N GLN A 475 -12.93 -10.48 6.74
CA GLN A 475 -12.06 -9.79 7.69
C GLN A 475 -12.56 -9.86 9.15
N TYR A 476 -13.89 -9.93 9.36
CA TYR A 476 -14.46 -10.02 10.69
C TYR A 476 -14.37 -11.44 11.25
N TYR A 477 -14.56 -12.45 10.42
CA TYR A 477 -14.30 -13.83 10.82
C TYR A 477 -12.83 -14.05 11.18
N LEU A 478 -11.90 -13.54 10.40
CA LEU A 478 -10.45 -13.62 10.72
C LEU A 478 -10.14 -12.94 12.08
N ARG A 479 -10.74 -11.77 12.35
CA ARG A 479 -10.58 -11.08 13.65
C ARG A 479 -11.19 -11.86 14.79
N ALA A 480 -12.37 -12.44 14.60
CA ALA A 480 -13.05 -13.27 15.59
C ALA A 480 -12.24 -14.53 15.94
N GLU A 481 -11.44 -15.04 15.01
CA GLU A 481 -10.48 -16.14 15.21
C GLU A 481 -9.15 -15.68 15.82
N GLY A 482 -8.98 -14.42 16.18
CA GLY A 482 -7.77 -13.92 16.85
C GLY A 482 -6.62 -13.62 15.90
N LEU A 483 -6.91 -13.17 14.68
CA LEU A 483 -5.92 -12.64 13.74
C LEU A 483 -6.04 -11.12 13.68
N ALA A 484 -4.99 -10.39 14.06
CA ALA A 484 -4.96 -8.93 13.93
C ALA A 484 -4.74 -8.55 12.47
N LEU A 485 -5.64 -7.73 11.93
CA LEU A 485 -5.59 -7.24 10.56
C LEU A 485 -5.48 -5.73 10.55
N SER A 486 -4.90 -5.17 9.48
CA SER A 486 -4.86 -3.73 9.28
C SER A 486 -6.27 -3.11 9.32
N TRP A 487 -6.33 -1.81 9.56
CA TRP A 487 -7.59 -1.09 9.69
C TRP A 487 -8.44 -1.11 8.40
N VAL A 488 -7.79 -1.08 7.26
CA VAL A 488 -8.47 -1.29 5.97
C VAL A 488 -8.60 -2.78 5.75
N GLY A 489 -9.80 -3.28 5.62
CA GLY A 489 -10.06 -4.68 5.30
C GLY A 489 -9.61 -5.07 3.89
N SER A 490 -8.38 -4.72 3.51
CA SER A 490 -7.86 -4.79 2.14
C SER A 490 -7.52 -6.21 1.68
N GLY A 491 -7.57 -7.19 2.58
CA GLY A 491 -7.08 -8.54 2.30
C GLY A 491 -5.56 -8.63 2.19
N ARG A 492 -4.81 -7.62 2.64
CA ARG A 492 -3.35 -7.68 2.76
C ARG A 492 -2.97 -8.21 4.14
N LEU A 493 -2.11 -9.21 4.16
CA LEU A 493 -1.50 -9.77 5.36
C LEU A 493 0.01 -9.51 5.28
N ILE A 494 0.57 -9.01 6.37
CA ILE A 494 1.99 -8.63 6.45
C ILE A 494 2.58 -9.36 7.64
N PHE A 495 3.39 -10.36 7.37
CA PHE A 495 4.07 -11.13 8.41
C PHE A 495 5.42 -10.53 8.74
N SER A 496 5.87 -10.69 9.98
CA SER A 496 7.28 -10.55 10.32
C SER A 496 8.04 -11.84 9.96
N LEU A 497 9.37 -11.74 9.79
CA LEU A 497 10.19 -12.87 9.37
C LEU A 497 10.32 -13.97 10.43
N ASN A 498 10.14 -13.62 11.70
CA ASN A 498 10.36 -14.47 12.86
C ASN A 498 9.19 -15.40 13.23
N PHE A 499 8.13 -15.49 12.40
CA PHE A 499 7.08 -16.49 12.62
C PHE A 499 7.65 -17.91 12.62
N THR A 500 7.49 -18.63 13.73
CA THR A 500 7.84 -20.05 13.81
C THR A 500 6.87 -20.92 13.00
N GLU A 501 7.20 -22.19 12.79
CA GLU A 501 6.29 -23.13 12.12
C GLU A 501 5.00 -23.33 12.93
N GLU A 502 5.10 -23.43 14.26
CA GLU A 502 3.95 -23.57 15.14
C GLU A 502 3.02 -22.35 15.09
N GLN A 503 3.60 -21.14 15.17
CA GLN A 503 2.83 -19.89 15.07
C GLN A 503 2.14 -19.77 13.71
N PHE A 504 2.83 -20.14 12.63
CA PHE A 504 2.24 -20.11 11.29
C PHE A 504 1.17 -21.21 11.12
N ALA A 505 1.35 -22.39 11.68
CA ALA A 505 0.31 -23.43 11.73
C ALA A 505 -0.95 -22.91 12.44
N GLY A 506 -0.77 -22.18 13.55
CA GLY A 506 -1.86 -21.48 14.24
C GLY A 506 -2.57 -20.45 13.38
N VAL A 507 -1.84 -19.67 12.56
CA VAL A 507 -2.46 -18.76 11.57
C VAL A 507 -3.27 -19.55 10.54
N SER A 508 -2.68 -20.61 9.96
CA SER A 508 -3.33 -21.43 8.93
C SER A 508 -4.62 -22.07 9.43
N GLU A 509 -4.61 -22.62 10.64
CA GLU A 509 -5.80 -23.21 11.26
C GLU A 509 -6.92 -22.18 11.46
N ARG A 510 -6.60 -21.02 12.06
CA ARG A 510 -7.55 -19.93 12.30
C ARG A 510 -8.11 -19.37 10.99
N PHE A 511 -7.27 -19.27 9.96
CA PHE A 511 -7.69 -18.79 8.64
C PHE A 511 -8.68 -19.75 7.98
N VAL A 512 -8.41 -21.06 8.00
CA VAL A 512 -9.30 -22.10 7.47
C VAL A 512 -10.62 -22.13 8.24
N ARG A 513 -10.58 -22.07 9.58
CA ARG A 513 -11.77 -22.04 10.43
C ARG A 513 -12.64 -20.80 10.16
N ALA A 514 -12.03 -19.62 9.99
CA ALA A 514 -12.73 -18.41 9.59
C ALA A 514 -13.44 -18.55 8.24
N ALA A 515 -12.76 -19.17 7.26
CA ALA A 515 -13.32 -19.40 5.93
C ALA A 515 -14.49 -20.40 5.96
N ARG A 516 -14.37 -21.48 6.72
CA ARG A 516 -15.44 -22.48 6.91
C ARG A 516 -16.68 -21.82 7.53
N ARG A 517 -16.52 -21.08 8.61
CA ARG A 517 -17.63 -20.35 9.27
C ARG A 517 -18.30 -19.36 8.32
N MET A 518 -17.53 -18.67 7.49
CA MET A 518 -18.09 -17.75 6.49
C MET A 518 -18.90 -18.49 5.42
N LEU A 519 -18.43 -19.65 4.96
CA LEU A 519 -19.17 -20.50 4.00
C LEU A 519 -20.48 -21.03 4.62
N GLU A 520 -20.41 -21.59 5.82
CA GLU A 520 -21.55 -22.11 6.58
C GLU A 520 -22.59 -21.03 6.84
N GLY A 521 -22.14 -19.78 7.09
CA GLY A 521 -23.02 -18.62 7.25
C GLY A 521 -23.71 -18.13 5.97
N GLY A 522 -23.50 -18.80 4.81
CA GLY A 522 -24.16 -18.48 3.54
C GLY A 522 -23.63 -17.25 2.81
N TRP A 523 -22.49 -16.68 3.24
CA TRP A 523 -21.93 -15.46 2.64
C TRP A 523 -21.33 -15.67 1.26
N TRP A 524 -20.96 -16.91 0.93
CA TRP A 524 -20.48 -17.35 -0.38
C TRP A 524 -21.52 -18.24 -1.09
N TRP A 525 -22.80 -17.82 -1.01
CA TRP A 525 -23.88 -18.48 -1.75
C TRP A 525 -23.64 -18.43 -3.26
N GLU A 526 -23.97 -19.53 -3.95
CA GLU A 526 -23.91 -19.64 -5.39
C GLU A 526 -25.29 -19.51 -6.00
N GLY A 527 -25.50 -18.46 -6.80
CA GLY A 527 -26.73 -18.24 -7.54
C GLY A 527 -26.50 -18.28 -9.04
N ALA A 528 -27.50 -18.78 -9.77
CA ALA A 528 -27.47 -18.75 -11.23
C ALA A 528 -27.35 -17.30 -11.71
N GLY A 529 -26.24 -16.98 -12.42
CA GLY A 529 -25.97 -15.62 -12.92
C GLY A 529 -25.23 -14.68 -11.97
N LEU A 530 -24.86 -15.11 -10.77
CA LEU A 530 -24.01 -14.31 -9.88
C LEU A 530 -22.57 -14.29 -10.40
N THR A 531 -22.21 -13.21 -11.07
CA THR A 531 -20.87 -12.99 -11.65
C THR A 531 -20.33 -11.64 -11.23
N ASP A 532 -19.00 -11.43 -11.28
CA ASP A 532 -18.38 -10.12 -11.01
C ASP A 532 -18.97 -9.01 -11.90
N ARG A 533 -19.30 -9.33 -13.16
CA ARG A 533 -19.94 -8.38 -14.07
C ARG A 533 -21.37 -8.07 -13.65
N GLY A 534 -22.12 -9.08 -13.20
CA GLY A 534 -23.47 -8.94 -12.67
C GLY A 534 -23.48 -8.06 -11.42
N ILE A 535 -22.59 -8.33 -10.47
CA ILE A 535 -22.43 -7.54 -9.24
C ILE A 535 -22.12 -6.08 -9.55
N ARG A 536 -21.17 -5.80 -10.46
CA ARG A 536 -20.83 -4.42 -10.86
C ARG A 536 -22.01 -3.70 -11.50
N ARG A 537 -22.79 -4.38 -12.33
CA ARG A 537 -24.01 -3.82 -12.94
C ARG A 537 -25.08 -3.52 -11.90
N ALA A 538 -25.27 -4.41 -10.91
CA ALA A 538 -26.23 -4.21 -9.84
C ALA A 538 -25.86 -2.98 -8.99
N ILE A 539 -24.59 -2.85 -8.58
CA ILE A 539 -24.09 -1.67 -7.84
C ILE A 539 -24.30 -0.38 -8.63
N LEU A 540 -24.02 -0.37 -9.93
CA LEU A 540 -24.26 0.80 -10.78
C LEU A 540 -25.75 1.15 -10.84
N ARG A 541 -26.64 0.16 -10.98
CA ARG A 541 -28.09 0.37 -11.00
C ARG A 541 -28.58 0.98 -9.70
N GLU A 542 -28.22 0.43 -8.55
CA GLU A 542 -28.56 0.96 -7.23
C GLU A 542 -28.11 2.43 -7.07
N THR A 543 -26.90 2.75 -7.53
CA THR A 543 -26.37 4.11 -7.51
C THR A 543 -27.19 5.07 -8.36
N PHE A 544 -27.60 4.67 -9.58
CA PHE A 544 -28.41 5.50 -10.46
C PHE A 544 -29.87 5.64 -9.98
N GLU A 545 -30.46 4.61 -9.41
CA GLU A 545 -31.81 4.67 -8.82
C GLU A 545 -31.85 5.65 -7.66
N LYS A 546 -30.85 5.64 -6.78
CA LYS A 546 -30.73 6.62 -5.70
C LYS A 546 -30.62 8.04 -6.23
N ARG A 547 -29.78 8.27 -7.23
CA ARG A 547 -29.60 9.59 -7.83
C ARG A 547 -30.91 10.14 -8.40
N ARG A 548 -31.69 9.32 -9.11
CA ARG A 548 -33.01 9.73 -9.65
C ARG A 548 -34.00 10.13 -8.54
N LYS A 549 -34.00 9.40 -7.40
CA LYS A 549 -34.83 9.75 -6.26
C LYS A 549 -34.42 11.10 -5.65
N ASP A 550 -33.14 11.36 -5.53
CA ASP A 550 -32.60 12.60 -4.98
C ASP A 550 -32.88 13.82 -5.91
N GLU A 551 -32.75 13.63 -7.24
CA GLU A 551 -33.08 14.66 -8.23
C GLU A 551 -34.60 14.93 -8.30
N GLY A 552 -35.45 13.89 -8.24
CA GLY A 552 -36.92 14.04 -8.19
C GLY A 552 -37.44 14.66 -6.90
N GLY A 553 -36.74 14.48 -5.78
CA GLY A 553 -37.05 15.13 -4.50
C GLY A 553 -36.68 16.62 -4.43
N ARG A 554 -35.74 17.07 -5.27
CA ARG A 554 -35.35 18.50 -5.38
C ARG A 554 -36.24 19.31 -6.32
N MET A 555 -37.06 18.64 -7.13
CA MET A 555 -38.05 19.29 -8.01
C MET A 555 -39.46 19.38 -7.42
N LYS A 556 -39.68 18.86 -6.22
CA LYS A 556 -40.85 19.06 -5.40
C LYS A 556 -40.54 19.99 -4.22
#